data_44291ea4e0a223e5dcc81ea55fc9afd0
#
_entry.id   44291ea4e0a223e5dcc81ea55fc9afd0
#
_cell.length_a   1.000
_cell.length_b   1.000
_cell.length_c   1.000
_cell.angle_alpha   90.00
_cell.angle_beta   90.00
_cell.angle_gamma   90.00
#
_symmetry.space_group_name_H-M   'P 1'
#
loop_
_entity.id
_entity.type
_entity.pdbx_description
1 polymer ?
#
loop_
_entity_poly.entity_id
_entity_poly.type
_entity_poly.pdbx_seq_one_letter_code
_entity_poly.pdbx_strand_id
1 'polypeptide(L)'
;FLKYFAVFRRGNFRSNTYFAILGVSFLAGIGFLISFYFLNYSIQKLILISGFLVLIYPFLSNYVCLKLFLVSFVVTFITVYIPFQTVKWLPIEFYLSLIQRFFLLTSLLIPFEIMDSKIDDKSLNTLPQLMGVDSTKLFGILLVIPFIVLEFLKLHPSYLVLPIGIITVTLINFTELDRNKYYTSFWVESVPVFWWFWLFLFF
;
A
#
# COMPACT_ATOMS: atom_id res chain seq x y z
N PHE A 1 12.77 -3.09 -4.45
CA PHE A 1 14.12 -3.44 -3.97
C PHE A 1 15.06 -3.76 -5.14
N LEU A 2 14.72 -4.68 -6.04
CA LEU A 2 15.56 -5.06 -7.20
C LEU A 2 15.79 -3.91 -8.19
N LYS A 3 14.80 -3.04 -8.41
CA LYS A 3 14.90 -1.85 -9.27
C LYS A 3 15.92 -0.83 -8.72
N TYR A 4 15.94 -0.64 -7.39
CA TYR A 4 16.90 0.24 -6.72
C TYR A 4 18.29 -0.40 -6.59
N PHE A 5 18.38 -1.73 -6.55
CA PHE A 5 19.66 -2.43 -6.53
C PHE A 5 20.45 -2.24 -7.83
N ALA A 6 19.77 -2.16 -8.98
CA ALA A 6 20.40 -1.86 -10.27
C ALA A 6 20.92 -0.41 -10.34
N VAL A 7 20.19 0.55 -9.74
CA VAL A 7 20.64 1.96 -9.60
C VAL A 7 21.82 2.05 -8.63
N PHE A 8 21.82 1.25 -7.57
CA PHE A 8 22.87 1.11 -6.59
C PHE A 8 24.19 0.64 -7.22
N ARG A 9 24.12 -0.29 -8.18
CA ARG A 9 25.28 -0.83 -8.91
C ARG A 9 25.89 0.18 -9.91
N ARG A 10 25.16 1.22 -10.33
CA ARG A 10 25.61 2.26 -11.30
C ARG A 10 26.33 3.46 -10.66
N GLY A 11 26.57 3.47 -9.38
CA GLY A 11 27.63 4.14 -8.67
C GLY A 11 27.98 5.59 -9.02
N ASN A 12 27.03 6.54 -8.90
CA ASN A 12 27.37 7.97 -8.89
C ASN A 12 26.72 8.68 -7.67
N PHE A 13 26.80 8.06 -6.48
CA PHE A 13 26.35 8.71 -5.26
C PHE A 13 27.49 9.49 -4.62
N ARG A 14 27.22 10.75 -4.30
CA ARG A 14 28.08 11.59 -3.50
C ARG A 14 28.33 10.86 -2.17
N SER A 15 29.57 10.47 -1.90
CA SER A 15 30.00 9.58 -0.82
C SER A 15 29.32 9.84 0.55
N ASN A 16 29.14 11.10 0.95
CA ASN A 16 28.63 11.46 2.28
C ASN A 16 27.12 11.18 2.46
N THR A 17 26.28 11.41 1.43
CA THR A 17 24.84 11.10 1.51
C THR A 17 24.58 9.61 1.58
N TYR A 18 25.41 8.81 0.96
CA TYR A 18 25.32 7.36 0.99
C TYR A 18 25.58 6.80 2.39
N PHE A 19 26.64 7.23 3.05
CA PHE A 19 26.94 6.81 4.42
C PHE A 19 25.89 7.27 5.42
N ALA A 20 25.31 8.46 5.23
CA ALA A 20 24.20 8.94 6.06
C ALA A 20 22.94 8.06 5.93
N ILE A 21 22.56 7.70 4.69
CA ILE A 21 21.41 6.82 4.44
C ILE A 21 21.64 5.41 5.03
N LEU A 22 22.84 4.85 4.87
CA LEU A 22 23.20 3.57 5.47
C LEU A 22 23.16 3.64 7.00
N GLY A 23 23.68 4.70 7.60
CA GLY A 23 23.65 4.91 9.05
C GLY A 23 22.23 4.97 9.59
N VAL A 24 21.36 5.76 8.96
CA VAL A 24 19.95 5.88 9.34
C VAL A 24 19.24 4.53 9.18
N SER A 25 19.47 3.82 8.07
CA SER A 25 18.87 2.50 7.83
C SER A 25 19.32 1.47 8.86
N PHE A 26 20.59 1.50 9.26
CA PHE A 26 21.14 0.61 10.28
C PHE A 26 20.53 0.90 11.67
N LEU A 27 20.45 2.18 12.05
CA LEU A 27 19.80 2.59 13.31
C LEU A 27 18.32 2.22 13.34
N ALA A 28 17.60 2.41 12.23
CA ALA A 28 16.21 2.00 12.10
C ALA A 28 16.07 0.46 12.24
N GLY A 29 16.99 -0.30 11.66
CA GLY A 29 17.04 -1.76 11.82
C GLY A 29 17.24 -2.21 13.26
N ILE A 30 18.17 -1.57 13.99
CA ILE A 30 18.38 -1.83 15.42
C ILE A 30 17.12 -1.48 16.22
N GLY A 31 16.52 -0.30 15.97
CA GLY A 31 15.30 0.13 16.63
C GLY A 31 14.15 -0.85 16.40
N PHE A 32 14.02 -1.37 15.17
CA PHE A 32 13.05 -2.42 14.85
C PHE A 32 13.30 -3.71 15.65
N LEU A 33 14.54 -4.20 15.72
CA LEU A 33 14.87 -5.43 16.44
C LEU A 33 14.61 -5.30 17.94
N ILE A 34 14.94 -4.15 18.54
CA ILE A 34 14.64 -3.86 19.95
C ILE A 34 13.13 -3.84 20.16
N SER A 35 12.37 -3.12 19.34
CA SER A 35 10.92 -3.05 19.44
C SER A 35 10.27 -4.42 19.24
N PHE A 36 10.77 -5.20 18.29
CA PHE A 36 10.31 -6.57 18.02
C PHE A 36 10.47 -7.49 19.21
N TYR A 37 11.57 -7.38 19.94
CA TYR A 37 11.84 -8.18 21.15
C TYR A 37 10.80 -7.94 22.26
N PHE A 38 10.32 -6.70 22.41
CA PHE A 38 9.31 -6.36 23.43
C PHE A 38 7.86 -6.69 23.03
N LEU A 39 7.63 -7.15 21.81
CA LEU A 39 6.29 -7.52 21.35
C LEU A 39 5.88 -8.90 21.88
N ASN A 40 4.58 -9.09 22.07
CA ASN A 40 4.00 -10.38 22.40
C ASN A 40 4.31 -11.43 21.32
N TYR A 41 4.55 -12.66 21.73
CA TYR A 41 4.90 -13.77 20.83
C TYR A 41 3.92 -13.97 19.67
N SER A 42 2.62 -13.79 19.90
CA SER A 42 1.61 -13.85 18.84
C SER A 42 1.82 -12.77 17.76
N ILE A 43 2.13 -11.54 18.19
CA ILE A 43 2.41 -10.43 17.27
C ILE A 43 3.72 -10.66 16.52
N GLN A 44 4.76 -11.14 17.20
CA GLN A 44 6.04 -11.50 16.57
C GLN A 44 5.84 -12.50 15.43
N LYS A 45 5.06 -13.57 15.63
CA LYS A 45 4.74 -14.54 14.58
C LYS A 45 4.05 -13.90 13.38
N LEU A 46 3.08 -13.01 13.61
CA LEU A 46 2.35 -12.36 12.54
C LEU A 46 3.24 -11.42 11.73
N ILE A 47 4.14 -10.69 12.38
CA ILE A 47 5.14 -9.85 11.71
C ILE A 47 6.09 -10.72 10.87
N LEU A 48 6.54 -11.86 11.38
CA LEU A 48 7.38 -12.78 10.62
C LEU A 48 6.67 -13.36 9.39
N ILE A 49 5.39 -13.75 9.54
CA ILE A 49 4.57 -14.22 8.42
C ILE A 49 4.42 -13.11 7.36
N SER A 50 4.14 -11.88 7.80
CA SER A 50 4.05 -10.73 6.89
C SER A 50 5.37 -10.46 6.16
N GLY A 51 6.49 -10.52 6.88
CA GLY A 51 7.83 -10.40 6.30
C GLY A 51 8.12 -11.49 5.27
N PHE A 52 7.73 -12.72 5.55
CA PHE A 52 7.86 -13.84 4.62
C PHE A 52 7.03 -13.61 3.34
N LEU A 53 5.79 -13.11 3.46
CA LEU A 53 4.97 -12.76 2.30
C LEU A 53 5.61 -11.66 1.45
N VAL A 54 6.25 -10.67 2.08
CA VAL A 54 7.01 -9.62 1.37
C VAL A 54 8.22 -10.19 0.66
N LEU A 55 8.90 -11.19 1.24
CA LEU A 55 10.06 -11.85 0.60
C LEU A 55 9.65 -12.72 -0.60
N ILE A 56 8.46 -13.30 -0.58
CA ILE A 56 7.92 -14.07 -1.71
C ILE A 56 7.44 -13.17 -2.85
N TYR A 57 7.12 -11.91 -2.57
CA TYR A 57 6.61 -10.95 -3.55
C TYR A 57 7.38 -10.91 -4.89
N PRO A 58 8.73 -10.89 -4.94
CA PRO A 58 9.47 -10.87 -6.20
C PRO A 58 9.21 -12.12 -7.08
N PHE A 59 8.96 -13.27 -6.46
CA PHE A 59 8.66 -14.53 -7.17
C PHE A 59 7.24 -14.55 -7.72
N LEU A 60 6.31 -13.86 -7.04
CA LEU A 60 4.91 -13.73 -7.45
C LEU A 60 4.69 -12.57 -8.43
N SER A 61 5.69 -11.73 -8.63
CA SER A 61 5.61 -10.53 -9.49
C SER A 61 5.29 -10.84 -10.95
N ASN A 62 5.50 -12.09 -11.39
CA ASN A 62 5.14 -12.57 -12.74
C ASN A 62 3.62 -12.73 -12.94
N TYR A 63 2.85 -12.75 -11.85
CA TYR A 63 1.38 -12.84 -11.90
C TYR A 63 0.77 -11.48 -11.57
N VAL A 64 0.31 -10.79 -12.58
CA VAL A 64 -0.15 -9.40 -12.59
C VAL A 64 -1.09 -9.03 -11.44
N CYS A 65 -2.21 -9.72 -11.36
CA CYS A 65 -3.21 -9.43 -10.33
C CYS A 65 -2.72 -9.83 -8.93
N LEU A 66 -1.95 -10.91 -8.84
CA LEU A 66 -1.49 -11.44 -7.56
C LEU A 66 -0.57 -10.46 -6.83
N LYS A 67 0.31 -9.77 -7.57
CA LYS A 67 1.21 -8.73 -7.05
C LYS A 67 0.45 -7.61 -6.35
N LEU A 68 -0.55 -7.05 -7.02
CA LEU A 68 -1.36 -5.94 -6.54
C LEU A 68 -2.16 -6.35 -5.28
N PHE A 69 -2.85 -7.49 -5.34
CA PHE A 69 -3.65 -7.99 -4.22
C PHE A 69 -2.78 -8.42 -3.04
N LEU A 70 -1.61 -9.01 -3.28
CA LEU A 70 -0.68 -9.40 -2.22
C LEU A 70 -0.19 -8.18 -1.42
N VAL A 71 0.23 -7.12 -2.11
CA VAL A 71 0.69 -5.89 -1.44
C VAL A 71 -0.42 -5.29 -0.60
N SER A 72 -1.62 -5.12 -1.19
CA SER A 72 -2.79 -4.59 -0.48
C SER A 72 -3.16 -5.45 0.73
N PHE A 73 -3.10 -6.78 0.58
CA PHE A 73 -3.38 -7.72 1.67
C PHE A 73 -2.36 -7.59 2.80
N VAL A 74 -1.06 -7.62 2.49
CA VAL A 74 -0.01 -7.54 3.50
C VAL A 74 -0.06 -6.21 4.23
N VAL A 75 -0.22 -5.09 3.53
CA VAL A 75 -0.32 -3.77 4.17
C VAL A 75 -1.57 -3.67 5.05
N THR A 76 -2.73 -4.15 4.56
CA THR A 76 -3.96 -4.21 5.37
C THR A 76 -3.77 -5.07 6.61
N PHE A 77 -3.15 -6.24 6.45
CA PHE A 77 -2.91 -7.17 7.55
C PHE A 77 -2.02 -6.54 8.63
N ILE A 78 -0.93 -5.88 8.24
CA ILE A 78 -0.01 -5.20 9.18
C ILE A 78 -0.68 -4.02 9.86
N THR A 79 -1.44 -3.20 9.11
CA THR A 79 -1.96 -1.92 9.63
C THR A 79 -3.29 -2.05 10.37
N VAL A 80 -4.09 -3.07 10.06
CA VAL A 80 -5.41 -3.27 10.67
C VAL A 80 -5.44 -4.50 11.57
N TYR A 81 -5.03 -5.67 11.05
CA TYR A 81 -5.19 -6.94 11.78
C TYR A 81 -4.25 -7.05 12.97
N ILE A 82 -2.96 -6.76 12.80
CA ILE A 82 -1.95 -6.92 13.86
C ILE A 82 -2.26 -6.06 15.10
N PRO A 83 -2.63 -4.77 15.00
CA PRO A 83 -2.93 -3.95 16.17
C PRO A 83 -4.09 -4.49 17.03
N PHE A 84 -5.06 -5.17 16.41
CA PHE A 84 -6.24 -5.71 17.11
C PHE A 84 -6.05 -7.09 17.71
N GLN A 85 -4.87 -7.71 17.61
CA GLN A 85 -4.60 -9.06 18.14
C GLN A 85 -4.74 -9.18 19.66
N THR A 86 -4.67 -8.09 20.40
CA THR A 86 -4.85 -8.06 21.85
C THR A 86 -6.31 -8.05 22.28
N VAL A 87 -7.25 -7.83 21.36
CA VAL A 87 -8.69 -7.76 21.62
C VAL A 87 -9.29 -9.18 21.55
N LYS A 88 -9.90 -9.64 22.65
CA LYS A 88 -10.46 -11.02 22.74
C LYS A 88 -11.64 -11.26 21.79
N TRP A 89 -12.45 -10.25 21.55
CA TRP A 89 -13.64 -10.31 20.69
C TRP A 89 -13.56 -9.22 19.62
N LEU A 90 -13.49 -9.65 18.38
CA LEU A 90 -13.46 -8.74 17.23
C LEU A 90 -14.89 -8.49 16.77
N PRO A 91 -15.40 -7.25 16.84
CA PRO A 91 -16.73 -6.90 16.33
C PRO A 91 -16.79 -7.05 14.81
N ILE A 92 -17.98 -7.19 14.25
CA ILE A 92 -18.20 -7.27 12.80
C ILE A 92 -17.58 -6.06 12.07
N GLU A 93 -17.62 -4.89 12.70
CA GLU A 93 -17.03 -3.64 12.18
C GLU A 93 -15.52 -3.73 11.93
N PHE A 94 -14.82 -4.57 12.70
CA PHE A 94 -13.40 -4.83 12.47
C PHE A 94 -13.19 -5.51 11.10
N TYR A 95 -13.96 -6.54 10.80
CA TYR A 95 -13.86 -7.26 9.52
C TYR A 95 -14.27 -6.36 8.35
N LEU A 96 -15.33 -5.56 8.53
CA LEU A 96 -15.75 -4.56 7.54
C LEU A 96 -14.62 -3.55 7.29
N SER A 97 -13.97 -3.07 8.33
CA SER A 97 -12.84 -2.13 8.23
C SER A 97 -11.62 -2.76 7.56
N LEU A 98 -11.35 -4.04 7.81
CA LEU A 98 -10.25 -4.77 7.18
C LEU A 98 -10.48 -4.90 5.67
N ILE A 99 -11.66 -5.35 5.26
CA ILE A 99 -12.02 -5.49 3.85
C ILE A 99 -12.06 -4.10 3.17
N GLN A 100 -12.58 -3.10 3.83
CA GLN A 100 -12.61 -1.72 3.37
C GLN A 100 -11.21 -1.18 3.08
N ARG A 101 -10.26 -1.36 4.01
CA ARG A 101 -8.85 -0.94 3.83
C ARG A 101 -8.20 -1.67 2.67
N PHE A 102 -8.48 -2.95 2.51
CA PHE A 102 -7.97 -3.73 1.39
C PHE A 102 -8.41 -3.14 0.05
N PHE A 103 -9.69 -2.80 -0.12
CA PHE A 103 -10.19 -2.19 -1.34
C PHE A 103 -9.58 -0.81 -1.62
N LEU A 104 -9.45 0.04 -0.60
CA LEU A 104 -8.81 1.34 -0.75
C LEU A 104 -7.35 1.19 -1.18
N LEU A 105 -6.58 0.35 -0.50
CA LEU A 105 -5.16 0.16 -0.82
C LEU A 105 -4.98 -0.43 -2.22
N THR A 106 -5.82 -1.39 -2.62
CA THR A 106 -5.80 -1.95 -3.97
C THR A 106 -6.07 -0.86 -5.01
N SER A 107 -7.05 0.01 -4.76
CA SER A 107 -7.38 1.14 -5.63
C SER A 107 -6.22 2.14 -5.73
N LEU A 108 -5.55 2.47 -4.61
CA LEU A 108 -4.41 3.37 -4.57
C LEU A 108 -3.14 2.80 -5.24
N LEU A 109 -3.03 1.49 -5.44
CA LEU A 109 -1.92 0.89 -6.17
C LEU A 109 -2.08 1.01 -7.70
N ILE A 110 -3.29 1.25 -8.21
CA ILE A 110 -3.54 1.39 -9.65
C ILE A 110 -2.71 2.49 -10.32
N PRO A 111 -2.61 3.72 -9.77
CA PRO A 111 -1.73 4.74 -10.29
C PRO A 111 -0.26 4.30 -10.45
N PHE A 112 0.25 3.51 -9.50
CA PHE A 112 1.62 2.98 -9.58
C PHE A 112 1.76 1.97 -10.72
N GLU A 113 0.81 1.04 -10.86
CA GLU A 113 0.82 0.07 -11.95
C GLU A 113 0.76 0.74 -13.34
N ILE A 114 -0.04 1.82 -13.48
CA ILE A 114 -0.13 2.57 -14.73
C ILE A 114 1.21 3.25 -15.04
N MET A 115 1.83 3.93 -14.09
CA MET A 115 3.08 4.65 -14.30
C MET A 115 4.27 3.70 -14.49
N ASP A 116 4.30 2.57 -13.79
CA ASP A 116 5.36 1.58 -13.89
C ASP A 116 5.27 0.79 -15.21
N SER A 117 4.08 0.62 -15.80
CA SER A 117 3.88 -0.11 -17.06
C SER A 117 4.69 0.42 -18.23
N LYS A 118 5.10 1.70 -18.22
CA LYS A 118 6.00 2.29 -19.22
C LYS A 118 7.43 1.78 -19.12
N ILE A 119 7.87 1.42 -17.91
CA ILE A 119 9.26 1.05 -17.61
C ILE A 119 9.40 -0.47 -17.50
N ASP A 120 8.31 -1.15 -17.19
CA ASP A 120 8.26 -2.58 -16.98
C ASP A 120 8.34 -3.34 -18.29
N ASP A 121 9.09 -4.45 -18.28
CA ASP A 121 9.19 -5.34 -19.44
C ASP A 121 7.81 -5.84 -19.86
N LYS A 122 7.57 -5.91 -21.17
CA LYS A 122 6.30 -6.41 -21.74
C LYS A 122 6.00 -7.85 -21.32
N SER A 123 7.02 -8.62 -20.92
CA SER A 123 6.87 -9.99 -20.41
C SER A 123 6.20 -10.07 -19.04
N LEU A 124 6.11 -8.96 -18.30
CA LEU A 124 5.51 -8.92 -16.96
C LEU A 124 3.97 -8.89 -17.00
N ASN A 125 3.36 -8.67 -18.17
CA ASN A 125 1.90 -8.67 -18.34
C ASN A 125 1.18 -7.85 -17.26
N THR A 126 1.56 -6.61 -17.02
CA THR A 126 0.92 -5.75 -16.01
C THR A 126 -0.54 -5.44 -16.38
N LEU A 127 -1.39 -5.07 -15.41
CA LEU A 127 -2.80 -4.74 -15.69
C LEU A 127 -2.96 -3.76 -16.85
N PRO A 128 -2.22 -2.63 -16.90
CA PRO A 128 -2.30 -1.71 -18.03
C PRO A 128 -1.82 -2.29 -19.36
N GLN A 129 -0.88 -3.26 -19.32
CA GLN A 129 -0.42 -3.95 -20.54
C GLN A 129 -1.46 -4.95 -21.07
N LEU A 130 -2.24 -5.59 -20.18
CA LEU A 130 -3.26 -6.57 -20.54
C LEU A 130 -4.57 -5.96 -21.02
N MET A 131 -5.08 -4.95 -20.28
CA MET A 131 -6.41 -4.41 -20.54
C MET A 131 -6.42 -2.94 -20.99
N GLY A 132 -5.24 -2.32 -21.09
CA GLY A 132 -5.10 -0.90 -21.43
C GLY A 132 -5.25 0.03 -20.21
N VAL A 133 -4.76 1.27 -20.36
CA VAL A 133 -4.70 2.26 -19.29
C VAL A 133 -6.10 2.65 -18.81
N ASP A 134 -7.03 2.91 -19.74
CA ASP A 134 -8.39 3.38 -19.40
C ASP A 134 -9.21 2.31 -18.66
N SER A 135 -9.11 1.06 -19.10
CA SER A 135 -9.77 -0.06 -18.42
C SER A 135 -9.17 -0.29 -17.02
N THR A 136 -7.86 -0.10 -16.87
CA THR A 136 -7.19 -0.19 -15.56
C THR A 136 -7.63 0.93 -14.62
N LYS A 137 -7.80 2.16 -15.12
CA LYS A 137 -8.38 3.27 -14.34
C LYS A 137 -9.80 2.93 -13.90
N LEU A 138 -10.63 2.46 -14.83
CA LEU A 138 -12.00 2.06 -14.53
C LEU A 138 -12.04 0.96 -13.44
N PHE A 139 -11.19 -0.04 -13.54
CA PHE A 139 -11.05 -1.08 -12.52
C PHE A 139 -10.69 -0.47 -11.14
N GLY A 140 -9.73 0.45 -11.08
CA GLY A 140 -9.38 1.15 -9.84
C GLY A 140 -10.53 1.96 -9.25
N ILE A 141 -11.30 2.66 -10.08
CA ILE A 141 -12.49 3.42 -9.67
C ILE A 141 -13.58 2.49 -9.14
N LEU A 142 -13.81 1.36 -9.79
CA LEU A 142 -14.78 0.36 -9.35
C LEU A 142 -14.44 -0.20 -7.97
N LEU A 143 -13.16 -0.30 -7.60
CA LEU A 143 -12.73 -0.73 -6.26
C LEU A 143 -13.04 0.30 -5.17
N VAL A 144 -13.25 1.57 -5.51
CA VAL A 144 -13.67 2.60 -4.55
C VAL A 144 -15.13 2.42 -4.13
N ILE A 145 -15.96 1.80 -4.96
CA ILE A 145 -17.37 1.56 -4.63
C ILE A 145 -17.51 0.69 -3.38
N PRO A 146 -16.96 -0.55 -3.31
CA PRO A 146 -17.03 -1.34 -2.10
C PRO A 146 -16.35 -0.67 -0.89
N PHE A 147 -15.28 0.12 -1.10
CA PHE A 147 -14.68 0.91 -0.03
C PHE A 147 -15.70 1.86 0.62
N ILE A 148 -16.52 2.54 -0.17
CA ILE A 148 -17.55 3.46 0.34
C ILE A 148 -18.73 2.66 0.93
N VAL A 149 -19.23 1.65 0.23
CA VAL A 149 -20.39 0.87 0.65
C VAL A 149 -20.16 0.18 1.99
N LEU A 150 -18.98 -0.40 2.21
CA LEU A 150 -18.63 -1.07 3.47
C LEU A 150 -18.67 -0.14 4.67
N GLU A 151 -18.42 1.16 4.50
CA GLU A 151 -18.55 2.11 5.60
C GLU A 151 -20.00 2.24 6.07
N PHE A 152 -20.95 2.31 5.12
CA PHE A 152 -22.37 2.44 5.44
C PHE A 152 -23.01 1.16 6.00
N LEU A 153 -22.28 0.04 5.97
CA LEU A 153 -22.69 -1.21 6.64
C LEU A 153 -22.28 -1.27 8.11
N LYS A 154 -21.48 -0.31 8.60
CA LYS A 154 -21.10 -0.21 10.01
C LYS A 154 -22.23 0.39 10.85
N LEU A 155 -22.23 0.09 12.13
CA LEU A 155 -23.22 0.63 13.08
C LEU A 155 -23.11 2.17 13.21
N HIS A 156 -21.90 2.70 13.14
CA HIS A 156 -21.61 4.12 13.19
C HIS A 156 -20.84 4.56 11.93
N PRO A 157 -21.53 4.76 10.79
CA PRO A 157 -20.86 5.14 9.56
C PRO A 157 -20.29 6.55 9.63
N SER A 158 -19.07 6.72 9.14
CA SER A 158 -18.44 8.03 9.04
C SER A 158 -18.56 8.56 7.60
N TYR A 159 -19.21 9.71 7.44
CA TYR A 159 -19.29 10.37 6.13
C TYR A 159 -17.94 10.85 5.60
N LEU A 160 -16.88 10.84 6.44
CA LEU A 160 -15.51 11.20 6.05
C LEU A 160 -14.91 10.26 5.00
N VAL A 161 -15.50 9.10 4.79
CA VAL A 161 -15.10 8.17 3.72
C VAL A 161 -15.38 8.73 2.32
N LEU A 162 -16.41 9.58 2.17
CA LEU A 162 -16.80 10.15 0.88
C LEU A 162 -15.72 11.06 0.28
N PRO A 163 -15.18 12.08 0.99
CA PRO A 163 -14.08 12.88 0.46
C PRO A 163 -12.83 12.04 0.14
N ILE A 164 -12.52 11.01 0.92
CA ILE A 164 -11.40 10.11 0.62
C ILE A 164 -11.65 9.33 -0.67
N GLY A 165 -12.86 8.83 -0.87
CA GLY A 165 -13.27 8.17 -2.12
C GLY A 165 -13.14 9.11 -3.32
N ILE A 166 -13.63 10.35 -3.22
CA ILE A 166 -13.54 11.36 -4.27
C ILE A 166 -12.08 11.68 -4.61
N ILE A 167 -11.23 11.90 -3.59
CA ILE A 167 -9.79 12.15 -3.79
C ILE A 167 -9.15 10.95 -4.51
N THR A 168 -9.44 9.71 -4.09
CA THR A 168 -8.90 8.51 -4.71
C THR A 168 -9.30 8.39 -6.17
N VAL A 169 -10.59 8.57 -6.50
CA VAL A 169 -11.10 8.56 -7.88
C VAL A 169 -10.43 9.65 -8.72
N THR A 170 -10.29 10.85 -8.16
CA THR A 170 -9.64 11.98 -8.83
C THR A 170 -8.18 11.66 -9.14
N LEU A 171 -7.44 11.11 -8.18
CA LEU A 171 -6.05 10.71 -8.38
C LEU A 171 -5.91 9.60 -9.44
N ILE A 172 -6.81 8.62 -9.49
CA ILE A 172 -6.79 7.59 -10.52
C ILE A 172 -7.05 8.20 -11.90
N ASN A 173 -8.05 9.06 -12.02
CA ASN A 173 -8.40 9.71 -13.29
C ASN A 173 -7.25 10.54 -13.87
N PHE A 174 -6.57 11.32 -13.02
CA PHE A 174 -5.47 12.17 -13.42
C PHE A 174 -4.12 11.43 -13.59
N THR A 175 -4.09 10.11 -13.44
CA THR A 175 -2.88 9.33 -13.68
C THR A 175 -2.63 9.21 -15.18
N GLU A 176 -1.40 9.51 -15.61
CA GLU A 176 -0.91 9.41 -16.97
C GLU A 176 0.44 8.67 -16.99
N LEU A 177 0.77 8.02 -18.12
CA LEU A 177 2.01 7.27 -18.30
C LEU A 177 3.28 8.13 -18.13
N ASP A 178 3.19 9.41 -18.52
CA ASP A 178 4.32 10.34 -18.54
C ASP A 178 4.37 11.28 -17.33
N ARG A 179 3.51 11.03 -16.33
CA ARG A 179 3.47 11.88 -15.14
C ARG A 179 4.72 11.75 -14.29
N ASN A 180 5.07 12.83 -13.60
CA ASN A 180 6.23 12.82 -12.68
C ASN A 180 6.01 11.80 -11.56
N LYS A 181 7.07 11.07 -11.20
CA LYS A 181 7.08 10.10 -10.08
C LYS A 181 6.60 10.69 -8.75
N TYR A 182 6.76 11.99 -8.55
CA TYR A 182 6.21 12.72 -7.39
C TYR A 182 4.70 12.55 -7.24
N TYR A 183 3.99 12.32 -8.34
CA TYR A 183 2.55 12.14 -8.31
C TYR A 183 2.14 10.93 -7.48
N THR A 184 2.72 9.78 -7.72
CA THR A 184 2.43 8.56 -6.96
C THR A 184 3.10 8.57 -5.59
N SER A 185 4.40 8.93 -5.52
CA SER A 185 5.19 8.87 -4.28
C SER A 185 4.79 9.91 -3.23
N PHE A 186 4.05 10.96 -3.59
CA PHE A 186 3.59 11.95 -2.63
C PHE A 186 2.06 12.01 -2.55
N TRP A 187 1.37 12.31 -3.66
CA TRP A 187 -0.07 12.53 -3.62
C TRP A 187 -0.85 11.24 -3.35
N VAL A 188 -0.54 10.15 -4.05
CA VAL A 188 -1.26 8.89 -3.86
C VAL A 188 -0.92 8.26 -2.51
N GLU A 189 0.36 8.24 -2.11
CA GLU A 189 0.78 7.70 -0.83
C GLU A 189 0.30 8.53 0.37
N SER A 190 -0.03 9.81 0.18
CA SER A 190 -0.53 10.66 1.26
C SER A 190 -2.00 10.41 1.61
N VAL A 191 -2.80 9.74 0.76
CA VAL A 191 -4.24 9.53 1.00
C VAL A 191 -4.53 8.84 2.34
N PRO A 192 -3.85 7.75 2.75
CA PRO A 192 -4.06 7.14 4.06
C PRO A 192 -3.72 8.08 5.23
N VAL A 193 -2.70 8.96 5.05
CA VAL A 193 -2.29 9.97 6.05
C VAL A 193 -3.37 11.04 6.16
N PHE A 194 -3.88 11.54 5.02
CA PHE A 194 -5.00 12.48 5.00
C PHE A 194 -6.24 11.90 5.67
N TRP A 195 -6.55 10.64 5.42
CA TRP A 195 -7.66 9.98 6.07
C TRP A 195 -7.47 9.90 7.59
N TRP A 196 -6.30 9.49 8.06
CA TRP A 196 -5.98 9.45 9.48
C TRP A 196 -6.08 10.85 10.12
N PHE A 197 -5.48 11.87 9.49
CA PHE A 197 -5.52 13.25 9.98
C PHE A 197 -6.95 13.79 10.03
N TRP A 198 -7.76 13.48 9.04
CA TRP A 198 -9.15 13.87 8.98
C TRP A 198 -9.97 13.22 10.11
N LEU A 199 -9.78 11.94 10.36
CA LEU A 199 -10.39 11.25 11.49
C LEU A 199 -9.96 11.89 12.82
N PHE A 200 -8.69 12.21 13.00
CA PHE A 200 -8.17 12.85 14.21
C PHE A 200 -8.77 14.23 14.48
N LEU A 201 -9.14 15.01 13.46
CA LEU A 201 -9.74 16.33 13.60
C LEU A 201 -11.23 16.30 13.98
N PHE A 202 -11.95 15.22 13.61
CA PHE A 202 -13.40 15.15 13.74
C PHE A 202 -13.90 14.09 14.74
N PHE A 203 -13.00 13.33 15.34
CA PHE A 203 -13.25 12.38 16.42
C PHE A 203 -12.33 12.60 17.61
#